data_84a8b405129aff927e2f55621a8acee7
#
_entry.id   84a8b405129aff927e2f55621a8acee7
#
_cell.length_a   1.000
_cell.length_b   1.000
_cell.length_c   1.000
_cell.angle_alpha   90.00
_cell.angle_beta   90.00
_cell.angle_gamma   90.00
#
_symmetry.space_group_name_H-M   'P 1'
#
loop_
_entity.id
_entity.type
_entity.pdbx_description
1 polymer ?
#
loop_
_entity_poly.entity_id
_entity_poly.type
_entity_poly.pdbx_seq_one_letter_code
_entity_poly.pdbx_strand_id
1 'polypeptide(L)'
;KGYIALLGWSLNAVEAAESFDRRYVVVAPDWAEEYCQQHDIPYVPWNFERLNDRSMEIAETLKEMGVDVAIPLFEETVEWAGAINSVLLDNPRLLGQAMLMRDKSLMKRRAQLGGIRVGIFEEAHDRDDIIRFLKRVNQTLLKLDGDPNDPIHVKAFDKAGCLGHRVIRTPDEVDSIPDEESPSLMESHL
;
A
#
# COMPACT_ATOMS: atom_id res chain seq x y z
N LYS A 1 25.67 -14.81 -4.35
CA LYS A 1 24.32 -14.27 -4.65
C LYS A 1 23.53 -14.27 -3.35
N GLY A 2 22.88 -13.16 -3.02
CA GLY A 2 22.16 -13.00 -1.76
C GLY A 2 20.93 -13.91 -1.66
N TYR A 3 20.55 -14.22 -0.44
CA TYR A 3 19.34 -14.94 -0.12
C TYR A 3 18.20 -13.94 0.04
N ILE A 4 17.05 -14.14 -0.62
CA ILE A 4 15.94 -13.19 -0.61
C ILE A 4 14.71 -13.78 0.10
N ALA A 5 13.94 -12.95 0.81
CA ALA A 5 12.63 -13.32 1.30
C ALA A 5 11.54 -12.74 0.39
N LEU A 6 10.63 -13.58 -0.07
CA LEU A 6 9.44 -13.18 -0.83
C LEU A 6 8.27 -13.05 0.17
N LEU A 7 7.80 -11.83 0.41
CA LEU A 7 6.73 -11.58 1.37
C LEU A 7 5.35 -11.67 0.69
N GLY A 8 4.62 -12.72 1.00
CA GLY A 8 3.38 -13.11 0.37
C GLY A 8 3.56 -14.34 -0.52
N TRP A 9 2.46 -14.83 -1.09
CA TRP A 9 2.47 -15.99 -1.97
C TRP A 9 2.22 -15.59 -3.42
N SER A 10 3.14 -15.95 -4.31
CA SER A 10 2.98 -15.80 -5.77
C SER A 10 3.85 -16.82 -6.49
N LEU A 11 3.21 -17.74 -7.23
CA LEU A 11 3.93 -18.72 -8.05
C LEU A 11 4.84 -18.04 -9.07
N ASN A 12 4.38 -16.98 -9.71
CA ASN A 12 5.19 -16.21 -10.68
C ASN A 12 6.45 -15.62 -10.04
N ALA A 13 6.38 -15.21 -8.78
CA ALA A 13 7.55 -14.68 -8.06
C ALA A 13 8.55 -15.79 -7.72
N VAL A 14 8.06 -16.98 -7.38
CA VAL A 14 8.88 -18.19 -7.16
C VAL A 14 9.60 -18.57 -8.46
N GLU A 15 8.85 -18.73 -9.55
CA GLU A 15 9.42 -19.06 -10.88
C GLU A 15 10.44 -18.01 -11.35
N ALA A 16 10.17 -16.73 -11.08
CA ALA A 16 11.12 -15.67 -11.38
C ALA A 16 12.42 -15.80 -10.56
N ALA A 17 12.32 -16.06 -9.25
CA ALA A 17 13.49 -16.27 -8.39
C ALA A 17 14.34 -17.45 -8.88
N GLU A 18 13.71 -18.55 -9.24
CA GLU A 18 14.36 -19.73 -9.80
C GLU A 18 15.04 -19.45 -11.15
N SER A 19 14.35 -18.73 -12.04
CA SER A 19 14.88 -18.39 -13.38
C SER A 19 16.14 -17.53 -13.30
N PHE A 20 16.30 -16.71 -12.25
CA PHE A 20 17.48 -15.91 -11.97
C PHE A 20 18.51 -16.60 -11.07
N ASP A 21 18.34 -17.90 -10.78
CA ASP A 21 19.22 -18.69 -9.90
C ASP A 21 19.43 -17.96 -8.56
N ARG A 22 18.34 -17.46 -7.96
CA ARG A 22 18.32 -16.82 -6.65
C ARG A 22 17.92 -17.83 -5.57
N ARG A 23 18.66 -17.83 -4.48
CA ARG A 23 18.23 -18.51 -3.28
C ARG A 23 17.13 -17.66 -2.62
N TYR A 24 16.02 -18.27 -2.25
CA TYR A 24 14.88 -17.57 -1.70
C TYR A 24 14.19 -18.37 -0.58
N VAL A 25 13.40 -17.68 0.21
CA VAL A 25 12.42 -18.23 1.14
C VAL A 25 11.09 -17.49 0.94
N VAL A 26 10.00 -18.25 0.93
CA VAL A 26 8.65 -17.68 0.91
C VAL A 26 8.19 -17.44 2.34
N VAL A 27 7.73 -16.22 2.62
CA VAL A 27 7.10 -15.85 3.89
C VAL A 27 5.63 -15.55 3.60
N ALA A 28 4.74 -16.44 4.00
CA ALA A 28 3.34 -16.37 3.60
C ALA A 28 2.41 -17.00 4.66
N PRO A 29 1.09 -16.73 4.61
CA PRO A 29 0.12 -17.36 5.50
C PRO A 29 0.08 -18.88 5.38
N ASP A 30 -0.40 -19.54 6.43
CA ASP A 30 -0.41 -21.00 6.62
C ASP A 30 -1.04 -21.79 5.44
N TRP A 31 -1.99 -21.20 4.73
CA TRP A 31 -2.59 -21.85 3.55
C TRP A 31 -1.61 -22.12 2.40
N ALA A 32 -0.44 -21.45 2.36
CA ALA A 32 0.60 -21.69 1.37
C ALA A 32 1.52 -22.87 1.74
N GLU A 33 1.47 -23.34 2.98
CA GLU A 33 2.41 -24.35 3.52
C GLU A 33 2.37 -25.67 2.73
N GLU A 34 1.17 -26.19 2.49
CA GLU A 34 1.01 -27.47 1.78
C GLU A 34 1.68 -27.46 0.40
N TYR A 35 1.47 -26.38 -0.36
CA TYR A 35 2.08 -26.23 -1.68
C TYR A 35 3.60 -26.10 -1.57
N CYS A 36 4.09 -25.32 -0.64
CA CYS A 36 5.54 -25.14 -0.42
C CYS A 36 6.22 -26.46 -0.05
N GLN A 37 5.60 -27.25 0.82
CA GLN A 37 6.12 -28.58 1.21
C GLN A 37 6.12 -29.57 0.04
N GLN A 38 5.05 -29.60 -0.78
CA GLN A 38 4.96 -30.50 -1.93
C GLN A 38 5.99 -30.20 -3.02
N HIS A 39 6.47 -28.98 -3.09
CA HIS A 39 7.41 -28.52 -4.12
C HIS A 39 8.80 -28.17 -3.58
N ASP A 40 9.12 -28.59 -2.33
CA ASP A 40 10.41 -28.34 -1.67
C ASP A 40 10.80 -26.85 -1.64
N ILE A 41 9.81 -25.94 -1.55
CA ILE A 41 10.01 -24.49 -1.48
C ILE A 41 10.32 -24.11 -0.03
N PRO A 42 11.45 -23.45 0.26
CA PRO A 42 11.74 -22.91 1.60
C PRO A 42 10.64 -21.94 2.04
N TYR A 43 10.09 -22.17 3.24
CA TYR A 43 8.89 -21.50 3.68
C TYR A 43 8.94 -21.12 5.17
N VAL A 44 8.41 -19.92 5.49
CA VAL A 44 8.20 -19.45 6.85
C VAL A 44 6.73 -19.00 6.98
N PRO A 45 5.94 -19.60 7.90
CA PRO A 45 4.56 -19.21 8.12
C PRO A 45 4.49 -17.80 8.73
N TRP A 46 3.71 -16.91 8.11
CA TRP A 46 3.53 -15.55 8.61
C TRP A 46 2.25 -14.90 8.06
N ASN A 47 1.45 -14.34 8.97
CA ASN A 47 0.26 -13.58 8.60
C ASN A 47 0.58 -12.09 8.55
N PHE A 48 0.39 -11.48 7.39
CA PHE A 48 0.61 -10.05 7.18
C PHE A 48 -0.67 -9.27 7.55
N GLU A 49 -0.88 -9.09 8.84
CA GLU A 49 -1.87 -8.15 9.37
C GLU A 49 -1.35 -6.71 9.28
N ARG A 50 -2.05 -5.77 9.91
CA ARG A 50 -1.52 -4.42 10.07
C ARG A 50 -0.14 -4.49 10.75
N LEU A 51 0.83 -3.74 10.21
CA LEU A 51 2.20 -3.72 10.75
C LEU A 51 2.19 -3.50 12.26
N ASN A 52 2.94 -4.32 12.98
CA ASN A 52 3.07 -4.30 14.43
C ASN A 52 4.50 -4.67 14.85
N ASP A 53 4.75 -4.76 16.15
CA ASP A 53 6.06 -5.03 16.76
C ASP A 53 6.62 -6.43 16.44
N ARG A 54 5.77 -7.38 16.04
CA ARG A 54 6.24 -8.70 15.56
C ARG A 54 7.09 -8.63 14.29
N SER A 55 7.14 -7.47 13.64
CA SER A 55 8.07 -7.26 12.52
C SER A 55 9.54 -7.45 12.87
N MET A 56 9.90 -7.23 14.13
CA MET A 56 11.26 -7.51 14.63
C MET A 56 11.53 -9.01 14.74
N GLU A 57 10.54 -9.78 15.22
CA GLU A 57 10.63 -11.24 15.35
C GLU A 57 10.92 -11.89 13.98
N ILE A 58 10.13 -11.57 12.97
CA ILE A 58 10.33 -12.12 11.62
C ILE A 58 11.63 -11.61 10.98
N ALA A 59 12.01 -10.35 11.21
CA ALA A 59 13.26 -9.80 10.71
C ALA A 59 14.49 -10.52 11.27
N GLU A 60 14.50 -10.82 12.56
CA GLU A 60 15.56 -11.58 13.22
C GLU A 60 15.62 -13.02 12.70
N THR A 61 14.47 -13.68 12.58
CA THR A 61 14.37 -15.03 12.00
C THR A 61 14.99 -15.07 10.60
N LEU A 62 14.61 -14.13 9.72
CA LEU A 62 15.13 -14.08 8.37
C LEU A 62 16.63 -13.75 8.32
N LYS A 63 17.11 -12.91 9.25
CA LYS A 63 18.52 -12.60 9.39
C LYS A 63 19.34 -13.84 9.80
N GLU A 64 18.84 -14.63 10.73
CA GLU A 64 19.47 -15.90 11.14
C GLU A 64 19.50 -16.92 10.00
N MET A 65 18.50 -16.91 9.11
CA MET A 65 18.48 -17.72 7.90
C MET A 65 19.45 -17.23 6.82
N GLY A 66 20.09 -16.08 7.01
CA GLY A 66 21.01 -15.47 6.05
C GLY A 66 20.32 -14.75 4.90
N VAL A 67 19.12 -14.24 5.13
CA VAL A 67 18.41 -13.39 4.16
C VAL A 67 19.05 -12.02 4.11
N ASP A 68 19.34 -11.54 2.90
CA ASP A 68 19.92 -10.22 2.68
C ASP A 68 18.86 -9.13 2.48
N VAL A 69 17.71 -9.49 1.88
CA VAL A 69 16.66 -8.53 1.56
C VAL A 69 15.29 -9.19 1.49
N ALA A 70 14.27 -8.49 1.95
CA ALA A 70 12.86 -8.87 1.82
C ALA A 70 12.19 -8.08 0.69
N ILE A 71 11.48 -8.79 -0.18
CA ILE A 71 10.78 -8.25 -1.36
C ILE A 71 9.28 -8.37 -1.13
N PRO A 72 8.53 -7.26 -1.07
CA PRO A 72 7.08 -7.30 -0.96
C PRO A 72 6.47 -7.73 -2.30
N LEU A 73 5.54 -8.68 -2.27
CA LEU A 73 4.84 -9.13 -3.47
C LEU A 73 3.47 -8.47 -3.65
N PHE A 74 2.92 -7.93 -2.56
CA PHE A 74 1.59 -7.31 -2.53
C PHE A 74 1.63 -6.01 -1.73
N GLU A 75 0.62 -5.20 -1.93
CA GLU A 75 0.52 -3.88 -1.30
C GLU A 75 0.53 -3.96 0.25
N GLU A 76 -0.14 -4.95 0.82
CA GLU A 76 -0.19 -5.19 2.27
C GLU A 76 1.15 -5.60 2.88
N THR A 77 2.08 -6.12 2.07
CA THR A 77 3.41 -6.55 2.55
C THR A 77 4.48 -5.46 2.44
N VAL A 78 4.16 -4.29 1.88
CA VAL A 78 5.14 -3.20 1.65
C VAL A 78 5.70 -2.65 2.96
N GLU A 79 4.83 -2.37 3.95
CA GLU A 79 5.26 -1.85 5.26
C GLU A 79 6.08 -2.89 6.03
N TRP A 80 5.67 -4.15 5.95
CA TRP A 80 6.43 -5.28 6.51
C TRP A 80 7.82 -5.39 5.89
N ALA A 81 7.91 -5.30 4.56
CA ALA A 81 9.21 -5.28 3.88
C ALA A 81 10.07 -4.10 4.33
N GLY A 82 9.48 -2.93 4.51
CA GLY A 82 10.18 -1.75 5.04
C GLY A 82 10.74 -1.98 6.44
N ALA A 83 9.93 -2.55 7.34
CA ALA A 83 10.35 -2.86 8.70
C ALA A 83 11.46 -3.94 8.72
N ILE A 84 11.25 -5.05 8.02
CA ILE A 84 12.21 -6.15 7.93
C ILE A 84 13.55 -5.67 7.33
N ASN A 85 13.49 -4.97 6.20
CA ASN A 85 14.70 -4.45 5.54
C ASN A 85 15.43 -3.39 6.39
N SER A 86 14.72 -2.66 7.26
CA SER A 86 15.36 -1.74 8.21
C SER A 86 16.33 -2.48 9.13
N VAL A 87 16.01 -3.72 9.50
CA VAL A 87 16.86 -4.60 10.33
C VAL A 87 17.92 -5.29 9.49
N LEU A 88 17.52 -5.92 8.37
CA LEU A 88 18.45 -6.69 7.53
C LEU A 88 19.58 -5.83 6.96
N LEU A 89 19.26 -4.59 6.56
CA LEU A 89 20.20 -3.66 5.91
C LEU A 89 20.75 -2.59 6.86
N ASP A 90 20.44 -2.67 8.15
CA ASP A 90 20.81 -1.66 9.17
C ASP A 90 20.47 -0.22 8.72
N ASN A 91 19.29 -0.04 8.17
CA ASN A 91 18.82 1.25 7.64
C ASN A 91 17.40 1.58 8.09
N PRO A 92 17.22 2.31 9.22
CA PRO A 92 15.90 2.61 9.78
C PRO A 92 15.02 3.51 8.89
N ARG A 93 15.58 4.14 7.84
CA ARG A 93 14.81 4.97 6.91
C ARG A 93 13.90 4.16 5.99
N LEU A 94 14.17 2.86 5.81
CA LEU A 94 13.41 2.01 4.88
C LEU A 94 11.96 1.84 5.31
N LEU A 95 11.69 1.73 6.61
CA LEU A 95 10.31 1.71 7.12
C LEU A 95 9.57 3.00 6.78
N GLY A 96 10.17 4.16 7.03
CA GLY A 96 9.56 5.45 6.71
C GLY A 96 9.30 5.62 5.21
N GLN A 97 10.18 5.11 4.36
CA GLN A 97 9.98 5.11 2.91
C GLN A 97 8.83 4.18 2.49
N ALA A 98 8.72 3.00 3.08
CA ALA A 98 7.63 2.07 2.81
C ALA A 98 6.27 2.65 3.25
N MET A 99 6.20 3.25 4.43
CA MET A 99 4.99 3.94 4.91
C MET A 99 4.59 5.09 3.99
N LEU A 100 5.56 5.87 3.49
CA LEU A 100 5.29 6.93 2.51
C LEU A 100 4.67 6.40 1.22
N MET A 101 5.05 5.21 0.77
CA MET A 101 4.49 4.59 -0.43
C MET A 101 3.09 4.00 -0.21
N ARG A 102 2.74 3.70 1.03
CA ARG A 102 1.41 3.16 1.41
C ARG A 102 0.39 4.25 1.69
N ASP A 103 0.81 5.35 2.31
CA ASP A 103 -0.05 6.47 2.62
C ASP A 103 -0.20 7.40 1.42
N LYS A 104 -1.35 7.34 0.76
CA LYS A 104 -1.66 8.12 -0.45
C LYS A 104 -1.62 9.64 -0.19
N SER A 105 -1.98 10.08 1.03
CA SER A 105 -1.94 11.49 1.42
C SER A 105 -0.49 11.97 1.58
N LEU A 106 0.32 11.24 2.33
CA LEU A 106 1.74 11.55 2.50
C LEU A 106 2.49 11.51 1.17
N MET A 107 2.21 10.53 0.33
CA MET A 107 2.81 10.42 -1.01
C MET A 107 2.50 11.65 -1.86
N LYS A 108 1.24 12.11 -1.90
CA LYS A 108 0.83 13.30 -2.66
C LYS A 108 1.46 14.58 -2.09
N ARG A 109 1.47 14.74 -0.77
CA ARG A 109 2.15 15.87 -0.11
C ARG A 109 3.64 15.90 -0.45
N ARG A 110 4.30 14.75 -0.44
CA ARG A 110 5.72 14.64 -0.81
C ARG A 110 5.95 14.97 -2.27
N ALA A 111 5.07 14.53 -3.17
CA ALA A 111 5.12 14.86 -4.59
C ALA A 111 5.00 16.39 -4.81
N GLN A 112 4.04 17.03 -4.15
CA GLN A 112 3.88 18.50 -4.19
C GLN A 112 5.15 19.24 -3.72
N LEU A 113 5.71 18.83 -2.58
CA LEU A 113 6.95 19.43 -2.05
C LEU A 113 8.13 19.21 -3.00
N GLY A 114 8.13 18.13 -3.79
CA GLY A 114 9.11 17.87 -4.85
C GLY A 114 8.83 18.60 -6.16
N GLY A 115 7.82 19.48 -6.24
CA GLY A 115 7.46 20.22 -7.44
C GLY A 115 6.68 19.39 -8.48
N ILE A 116 6.22 18.19 -8.15
CA ILE A 116 5.39 17.38 -9.01
C ILE A 116 3.95 17.89 -8.96
N ARG A 117 3.37 18.11 -10.13
CA ARG A 117 1.96 18.54 -10.24
C ARG A 117 1.05 17.39 -9.81
N VAL A 118 0.18 17.66 -8.84
CA VAL A 118 -0.88 16.76 -8.37
C VAL A 118 -2.21 17.49 -8.39
N GLY A 119 -3.32 16.77 -8.50
CA GLY A 119 -4.66 17.34 -8.36
C GLY A 119 -4.89 17.93 -6.96
N ILE A 120 -5.98 18.66 -6.80
CA ILE A 120 -6.44 19.11 -5.48
C ILE A 120 -6.80 17.86 -4.68
N PHE A 121 -6.29 17.74 -3.45
CA PHE A 121 -6.60 16.60 -2.60
C PHE A 121 -6.71 17.02 -1.12
N GLU A 122 -7.50 16.30 -0.37
CA GLU A 122 -7.69 16.43 1.09
C GLU A 122 -8.07 15.09 1.70
N GLU A 123 -7.94 15.00 3.01
CA GLU A 123 -8.43 13.88 3.81
C GLU A 123 -9.86 14.15 4.24
N ALA A 124 -10.73 13.15 4.15
CA ALA A 124 -12.09 13.17 4.69
C ALA A 124 -12.16 12.28 5.92
N HIS A 125 -12.75 12.78 6.98
CA HIS A 125 -13.02 12.03 8.19
C HIS A 125 -14.49 11.64 8.30
N ASP A 126 -15.36 12.32 7.56
CA ASP A 126 -16.79 12.09 7.49
C ASP A 126 -17.38 12.44 6.12
N ARG A 127 -18.67 12.16 5.93
CA ARG A 127 -19.40 12.47 4.70
C ARG A 127 -19.52 13.97 4.41
N ASP A 128 -19.59 14.80 5.45
CA ASP A 128 -19.68 16.26 5.31
C ASP A 128 -18.38 16.83 4.74
N ASP A 129 -17.24 16.25 5.09
CA ASP A 129 -15.96 16.61 4.49
C ASP A 129 -15.98 16.36 2.98
N ILE A 130 -16.51 15.23 2.54
CA ILE A 130 -16.60 14.87 1.12
C ILE A 130 -17.50 15.85 0.37
N ILE A 131 -18.67 16.20 0.95
CA ILE A 131 -19.60 17.17 0.36
C ILE A 131 -18.95 18.57 0.27
N ARG A 132 -18.24 19.01 1.31
CA ARG A 132 -17.53 20.29 1.31
C ARG A 132 -16.42 20.33 0.25
N PHE A 133 -15.66 19.25 0.14
CA PHE A 133 -14.60 19.13 -0.86
C PHE A 133 -15.18 19.17 -2.29
N LEU A 134 -16.21 18.40 -2.58
CA LEU A 134 -16.89 18.40 -3.89
C LEU A 134 -17.33 19.82 -4.28
N LYS A 135 -18.02 20.53 -3.39
CA LYS A 135 -18.49 21.89 -3.63
C LYS A 135 -17.32 22.85 -3.92
N ARG A 136 -16.22 22.74 -3.17
CA ARG A 136 -15.05 23.58 -3.35
C ARG A 136 -14.33 23.29 -4.66
N VAL A 137 -14.14 22.01 -5.03
CA VAL A 137 -13.55 21.63 -6.31
C VAL A 137 -14.37 22.18 -7.46
N ASN A 138 -15.70 22.00 -7.45
CA ASN A 138 -16.59 22.51 -8.48
C ASN A 138 -16.53 24.03 -8.62
N GLN A 139 -16.49 24.77 -7.50
CA GLN A 139 -16.29 26.23 -7.52
C GLN A 139 -14.94 26.66 -8.05
N THR A 140 -13.89 25.86 -7.80
CA THR A 140 -12.55 26.13 -8.31
C THR A 140 -12.48 25.89 -9.81
N LEU A 141 -13.09 24.80 -10.29
CA LEU A 141 -13.16 24.48 -11.71
C LEU A 141 -13.92 25.58 -12.48
N LEU A 142 -15.07 26.04 -11.96
CA LEU A 142 -15.80 27.17 -12.55
C LEU A 142 -14.94 28.44 -12.71
N LYS A 143 -14.06 28.74 -11.74
CA LYS A 143 -13.16 29.89 -11.83
C LYS A 143 -12.02 29.72 -12.83
N LEU A 144 -11.72 28.49 -13.21
CA LEU A 144 -10.66 28.10 -14.12
C LEU A 144 -11.18 27.70 -15.51
N ASP A 145 -12.44 28.03 -15.81
CA ASP A 145 -13.15 27.63 -17.04
C ASP A 145 -13.16 26.09 -17.27
N GLY A 146 -13.06 25.31 -16.19
CA GLY A 146 -13.22 23.86 -16.20
C GLY A 146 -14.66 23.40 -16.07
N ASP A 147 -14.90 22.08 -16.23
CA ASP A 147 -16.24 21.53 -16.05
C ASP A 147 -16.58 21.41 -14.55
N PRO A 148 -17.60 22.13 -14.05
CA PRO A 148 -18.01 22.03 -12.65
C PRO A 148 -18.68 20.68 -12.29
N ASN A 149 -18.93 19.82 -13.28
CA ASN A 149 -19.48 18.48 -13.09
C ASN A 149 -18.41 17.41 -13.10
N ASP A 150 -17.12 17.78 -13.24
CA ASP A 150 -16.04 16.81 -13.11
C ASP A 150 -16.09 16.13 -11.76
N PRO A 151 -15.97 14.80 -11.72
CA PRO A 151 -16.07 14.05 -10.49
C PRO A 151 -14.90 14.30 -9.55
N ILE A 152 -15.12 14.07 -8.28
CA ILE A 152 -14.05 13.80 -7.34
C ILE A 152 -13.88 12.29 -7.16
N HIS A 153 -12.68 11.89 -6.78
CA HIS A 153 -12.34 10.51 -6.43
C HIS A 153 -12.19 10.40 -4.92
N VAL A 154 -12.89 9.46 -4.31
CA VAL A 154 -12.77 9.14 -2.88
C VAL A 154 -12.14 7.76 -2.76
N LYS A 155 -11.06 7.64 -2.00
CA LYS A 155 -10.24 6.43 -1.88
C LYS A 155 -10.01 6.10 -0.42
N ALA A 156 -10.48 4.97 0.06
CA ALA A 156 -10.15 4.50 1.40
C ALA A 156 -8.62 4.39 1.57
N PHE A 157 -8.11 4.76 2.76
CA PHE A 157 -6.66 4.76 3.01
C PHE A 157 -6.08 3.36 3.06
N ASP A 158 -6.79 2.43 3.69
CA ASP A 158 -6.32 1.10 4.07
C ASP A 158 -6.63 0.01 3.04
N LYS A 159 -7.25 0.38 1.89
CA LYS A 159 -7.65 -0.59 0.88
C LYS A 159 -6.73 -0.56 -0.35
N ALA A 160 -6.42 -1.76 -0.84
CA ALA A 160 -5.61 -2.03 -2.02
C ALA A 160 -6.46 -2.40 -3.23
N GLY A 161 -5.88 -2.41 -4.42
CA GLY A 161 -6.54 -2.93 -5.63
C GLY A 161 -7.80 -2.18 -6.05
N CYS A 162 -7.87 -0.88 -5.84
CA CYS A 162 -9.06 -0.03 -6.09
C CYS A 162 -10.29 -0.35 -5.21
N LEU A 163 -10.16 -1.22 -4.21
CA LEU A 163 -11.22 -1.43 -3.23
C LEU A 163 -11.48 -0.12 -2.46
N GLY A 164 -12.76 0.23 -2.26
CA GLY A 164 -13.12 1.49 -1.63
C GLY A 164 -12.83 2.74 -2.48
N HIS A 165 -12.52 2.60 -3.78
CA HIS A 165 -12.45 3.73 -4.70
C HIS A 165 -13.85 4.05 -5.25
N ARG A 166 -14.27 5.31 -5.09
CA ARG A 166 -15.54 5.80 -5.56
C ARG A 166 -15.37 7.08 -6.37
N VAL A 167 -16.23 7.25 -7.34
CA VAL A 167 -16.30 8.45 -8.19
C VAL A 167 -17.59 9.18 -7.83
N ILE A 168 -17.49 10.40 -7.31
CA ILE A 168 -18.58 11.18 -6.76
C ILE A 168 -18.78 12.44 -7.61
N ARG A 169 -19.98 12.64 -8.13
CA ARG A 169 -20.39 13.81 -8.92
C ARG A 169 -21.37 14.70 -8.18
N THR A 170 -22.22 14.08 -7.37
CA THR A 170 -23.30 14.78 -6.65
C THR A 170 -23.25 14.47 -5.15
N PRO A 171 -23.75 15.38 -4.30
CA PRO A 171 -23.84 15.13 -2.86
C PRO A 171 -24.62 13.87 -2.49
N ASP A 172 -25.67 13.52 -3.25
CA ASP A 172 -26.52 12.36 -2.98
C ASP A 172 -25.75 11.02 -3.13
N GLU A 173 -24.71 11.00 -3.95
CA GLU A 173 -23.85 9.82 -4.13
C GLU A 173 -22.97 9.54 -2.90
N VAL A 174 -22.76 10.54 -2.03
CA VAL A 174 -21.96 10.40 -0.81
C VAL A 174 -22.65 9.48 0.21
N ASP A 175 -24.00 9.44 0.22
CA ASP A 175 -24.77 8.58 1.12
C ASP A 175 -24.52 7.09 0.89
N SER A 176 -24.02 6.73 -0.28
CA SER A 176 -23.65 5.35 -0.63
C SER A 176 -22.31 4.90 -0.05
N ILE A 177 -21.53 5.80 0.53
CA ILE A 177 -20.20 5.48 1.10
C ILE A 177 -20.40 4.89 2.50
N PRO A 178 -19.91 3.66 2.76
CA PRO A 178 -19.95 3.07 4.09
C PRO A 178 -19.10 3.88 5.09
N ASP A 179 -19.58 4.00 6.33
CA ASP A 179 -18.88 4.76 7.38
C ASP A 179 -17.50 4.15 7.73
N GLU A 180 -17.36 2.83 7.57
CA GLU A 180 -16.11 2.10 7.78
C GLU A 180 -15.03 2.40 6.72
N GLU A 181 -15.36 3.09 5.63
CA GLU A 181 -14.38 3.56 4.64
C GLU A 181 -13.76 4.92 5.01
N SER A 182 -14.14 5.50 6.12
CA SER A 182 -13.50 6.69 6.70
C SER A 182 -12.37 6.29 7.67
N PRO A 183 -11.26 7.02 7.74
CA PRO A 183 -10.92 8.18 6.89
C PRO A 183 -10.54 7.80 5.46
N SER A 184 -10.70 8.72 4.54
CA SER A 184 -10.43 8.53 3.11
C SER A 184 -9.68 9.72 2.50
N LEU A 185 -9.01 9.49 1.36
CA LEU A 185 -8.42 10.54 0.53
C LEU A 185 -9.43 10.96 -0.54
N MET A 186 -9.70 12.26 -0.61
CA MET A 186 -10.44 12.88 -1.71
C MET A 186 -9.45 13.53 -2.69
N GLU A 187 -9.71 13.41 -3.99
CA GLU A 187 -8.95 14.12 -5.01
C GLU A 187 -9.82 14.58 -6.17
N SER A 188 -9.45 15.72 -6.79
CA SER A 188 -10.08 16.15 -8.03
C SER A 188 -9.69 15.22 -9.18
N HIS A 189 -10.58 15.12 -10.18
CA HIS A 189 -10.22 14.56 -11.48
C HIS A 189 -9.08 15.39 -12.11
N LEU A 190 -8.10 14.74 -12.74
CA LEU A 190 -6.94 15.38 -13.38
C LEU A 190 -7.22 15.62 -14.85
#